data_3bf6a4c317501e140430b8cb224a47f0
#
_entry.id   3bf6a4c317501e140430b8cb224a47f0
#
_cell.length_a   1.000
_cell.length_b   1.000
_cell.length_c   1.000
_cell.angle_alpha   90.00
_cell.angle_beta   90.00
_cell.angle_gamma   90.00
#
_symmetry.space_group_name_H-M   'P 1'
#
loop_
_entity.id
_entity.type
_entity.pdbx_description
1 polymer ?
#
loop_
_entity_poly.entity_id
_entity_poly.type
_entity_poly.pdbx_seq_one_letter_code
_entity_poly.pdbx_strand_id
1 'polypeptide(L)'
;MSTHLQLANSTTMAILCGITILIVLLQPVIFMIVAFKRGKELNMTDQEMKEAARSSAIFSIIPSLPIIVSYLLLVPSLGRYFPWLRLSVVGSAAYETMVANMAAEALGLESITVPDIPADTF
;
A
#
# COMPACT_ATOMS: atom_id res chain seq x y z
N MET A 1 19.67 -1.52 -16.15
CA MET A 1 18.32 -1.63 -15.55
C MET A 1 17.55 -2.59 -16.41
N SER A 2 17.04 -3.65 -15.84
CA SER A 2 16.24 -4.65 -16.56
C SER A 2 14.97 -4.01 -17.14
N THR A 3 14.54 -4.46 -18.30
CA THR A 3 13.44 -3.85 -19.09
C THR A 3 12.13 -3.80 -18.29
N HIS A 4 11.87 -4.82 -17.45
CA HIS A 4 10.68 -4.85 -16.59
C HIS A 4 10.66 -3.71 -15.55
N LEU A 5 11.81 -3.36 -14.96
CA LEU A 5 11.90 -2.26 -14.00
C LEU A 5 11.70 -0.89 -14.65
N GLN A 6 12.07 -0.74 -15.94
CA GLN A 6 11.76 0.49 -16.69
C GLN A 6 10.25 0.63 -16.90
N LEU A 7 9.57 -0.45 -17.22
CA LEU A 7 8.11 -0.48 -17.37
C LEU A 7 7.41 -0.22 -16.03
N ALA A 8 7.82 -0.93 -14.97
CA ALA A 8 7.28 -0.78 -13.62
C ALA A 8 7.47 0.62 -13.02
N ASN A 9 8.53 1.32 -13.42
CA ASN A 9 8.82 2.69 -12.97
C ASN A 9 8.41 3.76 -14.01
N SER A 10 7.62 3.40 -15.02
CA SER A 10 7.15 4.33 -16.04
C SER A 10 6.21 5.40 -15.49
N THR A 11 6.15 6.55 -16.15
CA THR A 11 5.23 7.64 -15.80
C THR A 11 3.76 7.19 -15.87
N THR A 12 3.43 6.33 -16.82
CA THR A 12 2.07 5.76 -16.95
C THR A 12 1.68 4.97 -15.71
N MET A 13 2.58 4.10 -15.23
CA MET A 13 2.36 3.34 -14.01
C MET A 13 2.21 4.26 -12.78
N ALA A 14 3.04 5.30 -12.69
CA ALA A 14 2.95 6.31 -11.63
C ALA A 14 1.58 7.01 -11.61
N ILE A 15 1.05 7.40 -12.76
CA ILE A 15 -0.25 8.08 -12.89
C ILE A 15 -1.38 7.14 -12.50
N LEU A 16 -1.41 5.90 -13.02
CA LEU A 16 -2.44 4.93 -12.73
C LEU A 16 -2.48 4.58 -11.22
N CYS A 17 -1.32 4.26 -10.64
CA CYS A 17 -1.22 3.98 -9.21
C CYS A 17 -1.59 5.22 -8.37
N GLY A 18 -1.15 6.40 -8.76
CA GLY A 18 -1.46 7.66 -8.07
C GLY A 18 -2.96 7.97 -8.04
N ILE A 19 -3.65 7.81 -9.16
CA ILE A 19 -5.12 8.00 -9.23
C ILE A 19 -5.83 7.02 -8.31
N THR A 20 -5.47 5.74 -8.36
CA THR A 20 -6.08 4.72 -7.52
C THR A 20 -5.88 5.01 -6.03
N ILE A 21 -4.66 5.39 -5.63
CA ILE A 21 -4.36 5.75 -4.23
C ILE A 21 -5.14 6.99 -3.80
N LEU A 22 -5.28 8.00 -4.66
CA LEU A 22 -6.09 9.18 -4.35
C LEU A 22 -7.55 8.82 -4.09
N ILE A 23 -8.14 7.94 -4.90
CA ILE A 23 -9.52 7.46 -4.72
C ILE A 23 -9.65 6.74 -3.37
N VAL A 24 -8.70 5.86 -3.04
CA VAL A 24 -8.70 5.12 -1.77
C VAL A 24 -8.52 6.05 -0.57
N LEU A 25 -7.71 7.11 -0.69
CA LEU A 25 -7.52 8.10 0.37
C LEU A 25 -8.76 8.97 0.64
N LEU A 26 -9.67 9.11 -0.33
CA LEU A 26 -10.94 9.81 -0.10
C LEU A 26 -11.83 9.08 0.91
N GLN A 27 -11.79 7.76 0.94
CA GLN A 27 -12.62 6.95 1.83
C GLN A 27 -12.38 7.24 3.32
N PRO A 28 -11.15 7.19 3.87
CA PRO A 28 -10.92 7.51 5.28
C PRO A 28 -11.23 8.97 5.61
N VAL A 29 -11.05 9.90 4.67
CA VAL A 29 -11.43 11.31 4.87
C VAL A 29 -12.94 11.44 5.05
N ILE A 30 -13.73 10.80 4.17
CA ILE A 30 -15.19 10.79 4.28
C ILE A 30 -15.62 10.15 5.60
N PHE A 31 -15.05 9.00 5.98
CA PHE A 31 -15.38 8.36 7.25
C PHE A 31 -15.02 9.21 8.45
N MET A 32 -13.91 9.93 8.42
CA MET A 32 -13.54 10.85 9.49
C MET A 32 -14.56 11.96 9.64
N ILE A 33 -14.97 12.60 8.54
CA ILE A 33 -16.00 13.65 8.56
C ILE A 33 -17.33 13.12 9.12
N VAL A 34 -17.78 11.95 8.67
CA VAL A 34 -19.01 11.31 9.16
C VAL A 34 -18.90 10.96 10.63
N ALA A 35 -17.76 10.42 11.08
CA ALA A 35 -17.52 10.06 12.48
C ALA A 35 -17.56 11.28 13.40
N PHE A 36 -16.93 12.40 13.01
CA PHE A 36 -17.00 13.65 13.78
C PHE A 36 -18.41 14.21 13.85
N LYS A 37 -19.17 14.15 12.74
CA LYS A 37 -20.56 14.59 12.71
C LYS A 37 -21.43 13.74 13.67
N ARG A 38 -21.29 12.42 13.62
CA ARG A 38 -22.02 11.50 14.52
C ARG A 38 -21.61 11.65 15.98
N GLY A 39 -20.33 11.87 16.25
CA GLY A 39 -19.84 12.16 17.61
C GLY A 39 -20.55 13.36 18.22
N LYS A 40 -20.76 14.44 17.45
CA LYS A 40 -21.51 15.62 17.90
C LYS A 40 -22.99 15.32 18.17
N GLU A 41 -23.63 14.52 17.33
CA GLU A 41 -25.01 14.06 17.55
C GLU A 41 -25.17 13.24 18.84
N LEU A 42 -24.11 12.53 19.24
CA LEU A 42 -24.05 11.74 20.49
C LEU A 42 -23.60 12.56 21.72
N ASN A 43 -23.53 13.89 21.59
CA ASN A 43 -23.07 14.82 22.62
C ASN A 43 -21.62 14.60 23.10
N MET A 44 -20.78 14.02 22.26
CA MET A 44 -19.34 13.96 22.54
C MET A 44 -18.72 15.36 22.42
N THR A 45 -17.83 15.68 23.34
CA THR A 45 -17.09 16.95 23.29
C THR A 45 -16.05 16.92 22.18
N ASP A 46 -15.72 18.08 21.62
CA ASP A 46 -14.67 18.21 20.60
C ASP A 46 -13.31 17.70 21.13
N GLN A 47 -13.07 17.75 22.43
CA GLN A 47 -11.86 17.24 23.04
C GLN A 47 -11.80 15.72 23.06
N GLU A 48 -12.88 15.04 23.42
CA GLU A 48 -12.99 13.56 23.38
C GLU A 48 -12.79 13.04 21.96
N MET A 49 -13.38 13.70 20.96
CA MET A 49 -13.20 13.32 19.55
C MET A 49 -11.75 13.49 19.08
N LYS A 50 -11.08 14.58 19.48
CA LYS A 50 -9.65 14.81 19.15
C LYS A 50 -8.75 13.80 19.85
N GLU A 51 -9.01 13.46 21.10
CA GLU A 51 -8.25 12.45 21.84
C GLU A 51 -8.40 11.06 21.22
N ALA A 52 -9.62 10.69 20.82
CA ALA A 52 -9.88 9.44 20.09
C ALA A 52 -9.11 9.39 18.76
N ALA A 53 -9.16 10.47 17.98
CA ALA A 53 -8.44 10.56 16.72
C ALA A 53 -6.91 10.49 16.92
N ARG A 54 -6.38 11.20 17.93
CA ARG A 54 -4.95 11.17 18.28
C ARG A 54 -4.50 9.79 18.73
N SER A 55 -5.26 9.14 19.60
CA SER A 55 -4.95 7.78 20.07
C SER A 55 -4.96 6.80 18.92
N SER A 56 -5.96 6.85 18.04
CA SER A 56 -6.04 6.01 16.86
C SER A 56 -4.84 6.21 15.93
N ALA A 57 -4.41 7.45 15.71
CA ALA A 57 -3.24 7.77 14.90
C ALA A 57 -1.96 7.16 15.50
N ILE A 58 -1.76 7.28 16.82
CA ILE A 58 -0.59 6.70 17.50
C ILE A 58 -0.61 5.17 17.39
N PHE A 59 -1.74 4.53 17.66
CA PHE A 59 -1.89 3.07 17.55
C PHE A 59 -1.71 2.54 16.11
N SER A 60 -1.92 3.38 15.09
CA SER A 60 -1.70 3.02 13.69
C SER A 60 -0.22 2.95 13.30
N ILE A 61 0.69 3.56 14.08
CA ILE A 61 2.13 3.57 13.76
C ILE A 61 2.71 2.15 13.83
N ILE A 62 2.37 1.39 14.88
CA ILE A 62 2.93 0.04 15.12
C ILE A 62 2.65 -0.90 13.92
N PRO A 63 1.40 -1.08 13.46
CA PRO A 63 1.13 -1.95 12.30
C PRO A 63 1.64 -1.39 10.96
N SER A 64 1.96 -0.10 10.89
CA SER A 64 2.52 0.50 9.67
C SER A 64 3.99 0.15 9.44
N LEU A 65 4.76 -0.13 10.49
CA LEU A 65 6.19 -0.45 10.38
C LEU A 65 6.47 -1.70 9.50
N PRO A 66 5.80 -2.85 9.71
CA PRO A 66 5.97 -4.01 8.84
C PRO A 66 5.64 -3.74 7.38
N ILE A 67 4.64 -2.89 7.11
CA ILE A 67 4.25 -2.52 5.75
C ILE A 67 5.37 -1.75 5.05
N ILE A 68 6.00 -0.80 5.75
CA ILE A 68 7.14 -0.02 5.23
C ILE A 68 8.33 -0.94 4.93
N VAL A 69 8.65 -1.87 5.83
CA VAL A 69 9.74 -2.83 5.62
C VAL A 69 9.47 -3.70 4.39
N SER A 70 8.25 -4.23 4.25
CA SER A 70 7.88 -5.04 3.09
C SER A 70 7.89 -4.25 1.79
N TYR A 71 7.48 -2.99 1.81
CA TYR A 71 7.62 -2.10 0.66
C TYR A 71 9.08 -2.00 0.21
N LEU A 72 10.00 -1.74 1.14
CA LEU A 72 11.43 -1.62 0.84
C LEU A 72 12.03 -2.93 0.29
N LEU A 73 11.53 -4.09 0.74
CA LEU A 73 11.97 -5.40 0.24
C LEU A 73 11.45 -5.69 -1.18
N LEU A 74 10.25 -5.23 -1.52
CA LEU A 74 9.64 -5.50 -2.83
C LEU A 74 10.08 -4.52 -3.93
N VAL A 75 10.50 -3.30 -3.58
CA VAL A 75 10.91 -2.28 -4.55
C VAL A 75 12.02 -2.72 -5.51
N PRO A 76 13.09 -3.43 -5.08
CA PRO A 76 14.14 -3.86 -6.00
C PRO A 76 13.66 -4.83 -7.08
N SER A 77 12.66 -5.66 -6.78
CA SER A 77 12.17 -6.71 -7.67
C SER A 77 11.00 -6.25 -8.54
N LEU A 78 10.05 -5.50 -7.97
CA LEU A 78 8.78 -5.14 -8.62
C LEU A 78 8.68 -3.65 -8.99
N GLY A 79 9.75 -2.86 -8.80
CA GLY A 79 9.71 -1.42 -8.98
C GLY A 79 9.02 -0.70 -7.82
N ARG A 80 8.92 0.64 -7.89
CA ARG A 80 8.43 1.45 -6.76
C ARG A 80 6.92 1.64 -6.73
N TYR A 81 6.26 1.70 -7.87
CA TYR A 81 4.84 2.09 -7.94
C TYR A 81 3.90 0.94 -7.66
N PHE A 82 4.20 -0.25 -8.15
CA PHE A 82 3.34 -1.43 -7.98
C PHE A 82 3.25 -1.90 -6.51
N PRO A 83 4.36 -2.11 -5.78
CA PRO A 83 4.30 -2.43 -4.35
C PRO A 83 3.64 -1.32 -3.52
N TRP A 84 3.87 -0.05 -3.89
CA TRP A 84 3.23 1.08 -3.22
C TRP A 84 1.70 1.01 -3.32
N LEU A 85 1.16 0.78 -4.54
CA LEU A 85 -0.28 0.60 -4.74
C LEU A 85 -0.82 -0.57 -3.94
N ARG A 86 -0.20 -1.73 -4.07
CA ARG A 86 -0.66 -2.98 -3.44
C ARG A 86 -0.70 -2.88 -1.92
N LEU A 87 0.36 -2.42 -1.30
CA LEU A 87 0.46 -2.27 0.16
C LEU A 87 -0.43 -1.14 0.70
N SER A 88 -0.71 -0.11 -0.09
CA SER A 88 -1.62 0.97 0.31
C SER A 88 -3.09 0.56 0.27
N VAL A 89 -3.48 -0.36 -0.62
CA VAL A 89 -4.88 -0.79 -0.80
C VAL A 89 -5.19 -2.03 0.02
N VAL A 90 -4.35 -3.05 -0.06
CA VAL A 90 -4.58 -4.35 0.62
C VAL A 90 -3.94 -4.37 2.00
N GLY A 91 -2.81 -3.72 2.18
CA GLY A 91 -2.16 -3.48 3.47
C GLY A 91 -1.57 -4.72 4.16
N SER A 92 -1.50 -5.87 3.49
CA SER A 92 -0.93 -7.09 4.07
C SER A 92 0.39 -7.48 3.39
N ALA A 93 1.47 -7.10 4.03
CA ALA A 93 2.82 -7.39 3.60
C ALA A 93 3.11 -8.89 3.41
N ALA A 94 2.63 -9.72 4.33
CA ALA A 94 2.83 -11.17 4.28
C ALA A 94 2.12 -11.80 3.08
N TYR A 95 0.88 -11.42 2.82
CA TYR A 95 0.14 -11.92 1.66
C TYR A 95 0.74 -11.44 0.34
N GLU A 96 1.15 -10.17 0.25
CA GLU A 96 1.76 -9.65 -0.98
C GLU A 96 3.06 -10.36 -1.32
N THR A 97 3.91 -10.60 -0.34
CA THR A 97 5.17 -11.34 -0.55
C THR A 97 4.90 -12.80 -0.92
N MET A 98 3.92 -13.45 -0.28
CA MET A 98 3.51 -14.82 -0.60
C MET A 98 2.99 -14.94 -2.03
N VAL A 99 2.07 -14.07 -2.43
CA VAL A 99 1.49 -14.06 -3.79
C VAL A 99 2.56 -13.77 -4.84
N ALA A 100 3.47 -12.83 -4.59
CA ALA A 100 4.56 -12.52 -5.49
C ALA A 100 5.50 -13.72 -5.69
N ASN A 101 5.85 -14.46 -4.64
CA ASN A 101 6.65 -15.68 -4.74
C ASN A 101 5.90 -16.80 -5.48
N MET A 102 4.61 -17.01 -5.18
CA MET A 102 3.79 -17.99 -5.91
C MET A 102 3.69 -17.67 -7.41
N ALA A 103 3.57 -16.41 -7.77
CA ALA A 103 3.58 -15.97 -9.16
C ALA A 103 4.94 -16.24 -9.82
N ALA A 104 6.06 -15.96 -9.14
CA ALA A 104 7.40 -16.26 -9.62
C ALA A 104 7.60 -17.76 -9.86
N GLU A 105 7.18 -18.60 -8.93
CA GLU A 105 7.22 -20.06 -9.05
C GLU A 105 6.37 -20.57 -10.23
N ALA A 106 5.18 -20.02 -10.42
CA ALA A 106 4.31 -20.36 -11.54
C ALA A 106 4.92 -20.02 -12.91
N LEU A 107 5.80 -19.03 -12.96
CA LEU A 107 6.58 -18.63 -14.14
C LEU A 107 7.91 -19.39 -14.28
N GLY A 108 8.19 -20.36 -13.41
CA GLY A 108 9.42 -21.15 -13.42
C GLY A 108 10.64 -20.40 -12.86
N LEU A 109 10.43 -19.32 -12.12
CA LEU A 109 11.48 -18.58 -11.42
C LEU A 109 11.62 -19.12 -9.99
N GLU A 110 12.86 -19.21 -9.49
CA GLU A 110 13.10 -19.70 -8.11
C GLU A 110 12.56 -18.75 -7.03
N SER A 111 12.52 -17.45 -7.30
CA SER A 111 11.94 -16.43 -6.40
C SER A 111 11.78 -15.08 -7.12
N ILE A 112 11.09 -14.11 -6.47
CA ILE A 112 10.98 -12.73 -6.96
C ILE A 112 12.31 -11.95 -6.91
N THR A 113 13.33 -12.49 -6.26
CA THR A 113 14.65 -11.84 -6.11
C THR A 113 15.59 -12.14 -7.26
N VAL A 114 15.16 -12.90 -8.27
CA VAL A 114 15.95 -13.18 -9.47
C VAL A 114 16.23 -11.88 -10.24
N PRO A 115 17.51 -11.63 -10.64
CA PRO A 115 17.92 -10.35 -11.23
C PRO A 115 17.24 -10.00 -12.57
N ASP A 116 16.82 -11.00 -13.32
CA ASP A 116 16.24 -10.85 -14.66
C ASP A 116 14.86 -11.52 -14.76
N ILE A 117 13.83 -10.78 -14.39
CA ILE A 117 12.44 -11.15 -14.70
C ILE A 117 12.16 -10.73 -16.16
N PRO A 118 11.74 -11.65 -17.05
CA PRO A 118 11.37 -11.28 -18.42
C PRO A 118 10.23 -10.25 -18.44
N ALA A 119 10.33 -9.25 -19.32
CA ALA A 119 9.35 -8.14 -19.35
C ALA A 119 7.95 -8.59 -19.81
N ASP A 120 7.85 -9.71 -20.49
CA ASP A 120 6.61 -10.35 -20.95
C ASP A 120 5.89 -11.14 -19.85
N THR A 121 6.57 -11.42 -18.75
CA THR A 121 6.01 -12.11 -17.57
C THR A 121 5.65 -11.15 -16.43
N PHE A 122 6.02 -9.87 -16.55
CA PHE A 122 5.75 -8.82 -15.57
C PHE A 122 4.43 -8.11 -15.86
#